data_07b60980e3b2fa74d7f4019cb9a366e7
#
_entry.id   07b60980e3b2fa74d7f4019cb9a366e7
#
_cell.length_a   1.000
_cell.length_b   1.000
_cell.length_c   1.000
_cell.angle_alpha   90.00
_cell.angle_beta   90.00
_cell.angle_gamma   90.00
#
_symmetry.space_group_name_H-M   'P 1'
#
loop_
_entity.id
_entity.type
_entity.pdbx_description
1 polymer ?
#
loop_
_entity_poly.entity_id
_entity_poly.type
_entity_poly.pdbx_seq_one_letter_code
_entity_poly.pdbx_strand_id
1 'polypeptide(L)'
;MSTFKSGFVALIGRTNVGKSTLMNRLIGQKIAITSNKPQTTRTKIRTILTTDEGQAIFVDTPGIHKAKTKLGEYMVTTAERTLAESDLILWLIEPTDYIGTGDRHIAELLITNEIKGIPKVLVINKTDTITKEKLVELINRYKDLCDFDDIVPISALKGTNENELKKVIFKLLPEGPMYYDEDELTDQPERQIVAELIREKALRSLSDEIPHGIAVAIEKMKERPHNPRTVNTPNAKNQAFADYTPFYDIEATIVCERDSHKGIIIGKQGAMLKKIGTASRIEAEALLGCRINLKLFVKVKKDWRDSAFLLKNYGYDVESDE
;
A
#
# COMPACT_ATOMS: atom_id res chain seq x y z
N MET A 1 35.51 2.00 0.34
CA MET A 1 34.33 1.12 0.48
C MET A 1 33.15 2.03 0.67
N SER A 2 32.12 1.99 -0.16
CA SER A 2 30.91 2.72 0.11
C SER A 2 30.30 2.15 1.40
N THR A 3 29.99 3.01 2.36
CA THR A 3 29.31 2.61 3.59
C THR A 3 27.88 2.24 3.25
N PHE A 4 27.37 1.17 3.86
CA PHE A 4 25.98 0.72 3.66
C PHE A 4 25.00 1.77 4.17
N LYS A 5 24.01 2.12 3.34
CA LYS A 5 23.01 3.14 3.64
C LYS A 5 21.69 2.48 3.99
N SER A 6 21.06 2.88 5.11
CA SER A 6 19.76 2.32 5.47
C SER A 6 18.90 3.31 6.24
N GLY A 7 17.58 3.22 6.03
CA GLY A 7 16.64 4.08 6.74
C GLY A 7 15.21 3.97 6.22
N PHE A 8 14.33 4.66 6.92
CA PHE A 8 12.90 4.71 6.63
C PHE A 8 12.57 5.84 5.67
N VAL A 9 11.86 5.52 4.59
CA VAL A 9 11.48 6.44 3.52
C VAL A 9 9.97 6.63 3.52
N ALA A 10 9.48 7.76 3.98
CA ALA A 10 8.05 8.06 3.97
C ALA A 10 7.58 8.51 2.57
N LEU A 11 6.51 7.90 2.07
CA LEU A 11 5.83 8.34 0.85
C LEU A 11 4.60 9.17 1.21
N ILE A 12 4.64 10.46 0.91
CA ILE A 12 3.53 11.39 1.15
C ILE A 12 3.00 11.95 -0.17
N GLY A 13 1.77 12.36 -0.20
CA GLY A 13 1.13 12.97 -1.38
C GLY A 13 -0.38 12.78 -1.33
N ARG A 14 -1.09 13.51 -2.17
CA ARG A 14 -2.56 13.37 -2.30
C ARG A 14 -2.95 11.94 -2.66
N THR A 15 -4.23 11.65 -2.56
CA THR A 15 -4.79 10.40 -3.06
C THR A 15 -4.57 10.30 -4.59
N ASN A 16 -4.28 9.09 -5.07
CA ASN A 16 -4.14 8.76 -6.50
C ASN A 16 -2.93 9.38 -7.25
N VAL A 17 -1.99 10.02 -6.56
CA VAL A 17 -0.74 10.51 -7.19
C VAL A 17 0.22 9.39 -7.57
N GLY A 18 -0.04 8.16 -7.09
CA GLY A 18 0.72 6.96 -7.48
C GLY A 18 1.72 6.43 -6.45
N LYS A 19 1.57 6.75 -5.15
CA LYS A 19 2.44 6.27 -4.06
C LYS A 19 2.62 4.74 -4.06
N SER A 20 1.53 4.02 -3.91
CA SER A 20 1.54 2.54 -3.90
C SER A 20 2.00 1.94 -5.24
N THR A 21 1.76 2.62 -6.37
CA THR A 21 2.28 2.19 -7.68
C THR A 21 3.79 2.33 -7.74
N LEU A 22 4.34 3.45 -7.26
CA LEU A 22 5.78 3.66 -7.19
C LEU A 22 6.43 2.63 -6.27
N MET A 23 5.87 2.43 -5.08
CA MET A 23 6.39 1.47 -4.11
C MET A 23 6.46 0.05 -4.69
N ASN A 24 5.37 -0.46 -5.27
CA ASN A 24 5.36 -1.76 -5.94
C ASN A 24 6.38 -1.84 -7.10
N ARG A 25 6.58 -0.73 -7.82
CA ARG A 25 7.55 -0.64 -8.90
C ARG A 25 8.99 -0.75 -8.40
N LEU A 26 9.34 -0.02 -7.35
CA LEU A 26 10.69 -0.03 -6.77
C LEU A 26 11.08 -1.40 -6.22
N ILE A 27 10.11 -2.11 -5.63
CA ILE A 27 10.30 -3.47 -5.07
C ILE A 27 10.29 -4.55 -6.17
N GLY A 28 9.66 -4.28 -7.33
CA GLY A 28 9.48 -5.27 -8.39
C GLY A 28 8.35 -6.28 -8.14
N GLN A 29 7.63 -6.15 -7.02
CA GLN A 29 6.52 -7.03 -6.64
C GLN A 29 5.33 -6.22 -6.13
N LYS A 30 4.12 -6.75 -6.32
CA LYS A 30 2.89 -6.10 -5.85
C LYS A 30 2.60 -6.44 -4.39
N ILE A 31 3.05 -5.58 -3.48
CA ILE A 31 2.76 -5.67 -2.04
C ILE A 31 1.60 -4.75 -1.66
N ALA A 32 1.67 -3.48 -2.07
CA ALA A 32 0.62 -2.50 -1.78
C ALA A 32 -0.51 -2.56 -2.80
N ILE A 33 -1.74 -2.43 -2.33
CA ILE A 33 -2.91 -2.36 -3.21
C ILE A 33 -2.95 -1.04 -3.98
N THR A 34 -3.46 -1.11 -5.19
CA THR A 34 -3.60 0.06 -6.06
C THR A 34 -5.03 0.22 -6.57
N SER A 35 -5.58 1.42 -6.53
CA SER A 35 -6.90 1.72 -7.07
C SER A 35 -7.00 3.20 -7.44
N ASN A 36 -7.86 3.52 -8.40
CA ASN A 36 -8.21 4.90 -8.72
C ASN A 36 -9.20 5.53 -7.70
N LYS A 37 -9.61 4.78 -6.69
CA LYS A 37 -10.50 5.27 -5.63
C LYS A 37 -9.69 5.98 -4.54
N PRO A 38 -10.18 7.09 -3.96
CA PRO A 38 -9.53 7.70 -2.81
C PRO A 38 -9.55 6.77 -1.60
N GLN A 39 -8.63 6.96 -0.64
CA GLN A 39 -8.47 6.13 0.55
C GLN A 39 -8.19 4.64 0.22
N THR A 40 -7.38 4.38 -0.84
CA THR A 40 -6.94 3.04 -1.18
C THR A 40 -6.03 2.49 -0.09
N THR A 41 -4.99 3.20 0.30
CA THR A 41 -4.14 2.86 1.46
C THR A 41 -4.79 3.42 2.73
N ARG A 42 -4.99 2.58 3.74
CA ARG A 42 -5.59 2.95 5.03
C ARG A 42 -4.69 2.68 6.23
N THR A 43 -3.79 1.74 6.09
CA THR A 43 -2.81 1.36 7.11
C THR A 43 -1.41 1.67 6.62
N LYS A 44 -0.48 1.81 7.53
CA LYS A 44 0.95 1.91 7.26
C LYS A 44 1.41 0.58 6.63
N ILE A 45 1.90 0.61 5.40
CA ILE A 45 2.45 -0.55 4.72
C ILE A 45 3.96 -0.31 4.57
N ARG A 46 4.77 -1.23 5.08
CA ARG A 46 6.21 -1.22 4.88
C ARG A 46 6.60 -2.17 3.77
N THR A 47 7.47 -1.70 2.89
CA THR A 47 8.13 -2.54 1.90
C THR A 47 9.62 -2.25 1.88
N ILE A 48 10.41 -3.26 1.63
CA ILE A 48 11.84 -3.26 1.83
C ILE A 48 12.50 -3.43 0.46
N LEU A 49 13.40 -2.49 0.13
CA LEU A 49 14.27 -2.57 -1.03
C LEU A 49 15.71 -2.75 -0.54
N THR A 50 16.26 -3.93 -0.70
CA THR A 50 17.65 -4.22 -0.42
C THR A 50 18.47 -4.24 -1.70
N THR A 51 19.64 -3.61 -1.69
CA THR A 51 20.62 -3.56 -2.78
C THR A 51 22.02 -3.63 -2.19
N ASP A 52 23.03 -3.78 -3.02
CA ASP A 52 24.44 -3.74 -2.57
C ASP A 52 24.83 -2.37 -1.94
N GLU A 53 24.11 -1.30 -2.26
CA GLU A 53 24.36 0.05 -1.75
C GLU A 53 23.69 0.30 -0.39
N GLY A 54 22.60 -0.43 -0.08
CA GLY A 54 21.86 -0.20 1.14
C GLY A 54 20.47 -0.82 1.16
N GLN A 55 19.72 -0.47 2.23
CA GLN A 55 18.35 -0.93 2.46
C GLN A 55 17.40 0.25 2.70
N ALA A 56 16.45 0.47 1.81
CA ALA A 56 15.41 1.48 1.96
C ALA A 56 14.09 0.85 2.40
N ILE A 57 13.58 1.23 3.57
CA ILE A 57 12.31 0.76 4.10
C ILE A 57 11.23 1.80 3.74
N PHE A 58 10.53 1.57 2.65
CA PHE A 58 9.44 2.46 2.23
C PHE A 58 8.23 2.28 3.12
N VAL A 59 7.67 3.41 3.54
CA VAL A 59 6.43 3.44 4.32
C VAL A 59 5.37 4.16 3.51
N ASP A 60 4.44 3.39 2.91
CA ASP A 60 3.26 3.97 2.25
C ASP A 60 2.29 4.47 3.31
N THR A 61 2.02 5.76 3.25
CA THR A 61 1.08 6.40 4.17
C THR A 61 -0.28 6.57 3.52
N PRO A 62 -1.37 6.52 4.29
CA PRO A 62 -2.66 6.98 3.82
C PRO A 62 -2.55 8.37 3.21
N GLY A 63 -3.22 8.61 2.09
CA GLY A 63 -3.21 9.94 1.46
C GLY A 63 -3.81 10.98 2.40
N ILE A 64 -3.10 12.09 2.63
CA ILE A 64 -3.54 13.18 3.50
C ILE A 64 -4.83 13.81 2.95
N HIS A 65 -5.84 13.87 3.77
CA HIS A 65 -7.14 14.46 3.47
C HIS A 65 -7.82 14.95 4.74
N LYS A 66 -8.84 15.79 4.62
CA LYS A 66 -9.61 16.24 5.77
C LYS A 66 -10.40 15.08 6.37
N ALA A 67 -10.11 14.72 7.62
CA ALA A 67 -10.80 13.65 8.34
C ALA A 67 -12.28 14.02 8.57
N LYS A 68 -13.17 13.02 8.44
CA LYS A 68 -14.61 13.13 8.70
C LYS A 68 -15.13 11.99 9.59
N THR A 69 -14.30 11.01 9.89
CA THR A 69 -14.62 9.82 10.68
C THR A 69 -13.40 9.46 11.54
N LYS A 70 -13.57 8.65 12.58
CA LYS A 70 -12.45 8.13 13.38
C LYS A 70 -11.43 7.37 12.54
N LEU A 71 -11.87 6.63 11.52
CA LEU A 71 -10.96 6.03 10.54
C LEU A 71 -10.13 7.09 9.80
N GLY A 72 -10.74 8.20 9.41
CA GLY A 72 -10.06 9.32 8.78
C GLY A 72 -9.03 9.98 9.68
N GLU A 73 -9.35 10.19 10.95
CA GLU A 73 -8.43 10.72 11.98
C GLU A 73 -7.25 9.79 12.18
N TYR A 74 -7.48 8.49 12.34
CA TYR A 74 -6.42 7.48 12.38
C TYR A 74 -5.48 7.57 11.18
N MET A 75 -6.02 7.70 9.97
CA MET A 75 -5.21 7.80 8.74
C MET A 75 -4.31 9.04 8.73
N VAL A 76 -4.82 10.19 9.18
CA VAL A 76 -4.05 11.44 9.27
C VAL A 76 -2.94 11.32 10.32
N THR A 77 -3.27 10.91 11.54
CA THR A 77 -2.29 10.72 12.63
C THR A 77 -1.21 9.72 12.25
N THR A 78 -1.58 8.61 11.57
CA THR A 78 -0.61 7.62 11.07
C THR A 78 0.35 8.23 10.05
N ALA A 79 -0.15 9.09 9.15
CA ALA A 79 0.70 9.76 8.18
C ALA A 79 1.67 10.75 8.84
N GLU A 80 1.21 11.59 9.77
CA GLU A 80 2.02 12.57 10.50
C GLU A 80 3.12 11.89 11.33
N ARG A 81 2.79 10.85 12.10
CA ARG A 81 3.78 10.06 12.86
C ARG A 81 4.83 9.45 11.94
N THR A 82 4.41 8.88 10.80
CA THR A 82 5.33 8.28 9.85
C THR A 82 6.33 9.29 9.30
N LEU A 83 5.89 10.53 9.04
CA LEU A 83 6.80 11.58 8.57
C LEU A 83 7.86 11.94 9.63
N ALA A 84 7.46 12.10 10.89
CA ALA A 84 8.37 12.45 11.99
C ALA A 84 9.37 11.33 12.32
N GLU A 85 9.02 10.07 12.05
CA GLU A 85 9.85 8.89 12.30
C GLU A 85 10.73 8.49 11.09
N SER A 86 10.68 9.22 9.96
CA SER A 86 11.40 8.84 8.74
C SER A 86 12.77 9.54 8.61
N ASP A 87 13.67 8.89 7.88
CA ASP A 87 15.00 9.40 7.55
C ASP A 87 15.01 10.17 6.22
N LEU A 88 13.99 9.96 5.38
CA LEU A 88 13.81 10.61 4.09
C LEU A 88 12.32 10.71 3.76
N ILE A 89 11.90 11.83 3.20
CA ILE A 89 10.53 12.05 2.76
C ILE A 89 10.48 12.18 1.23
N LEU A 90 9.68 11.35 0.57
CA LEU A 90 9.34 11.48 -0.84
C LEU A 90 7.95 12.11 -0.95
N TRP A 91 7.89 13.35 -1.36
CA TRP A 91 6.60 13.99 -1.66
C TRP A 91 6.23 13.75 -3.12
N LEU A 92 5.26 12.88 -3.35
CA LEU A 92 4.74 12.58 -4.68
C LEU A 92 3.65 13.54 -5.08
N ILE A 93 3.82 14.12 -6.26
CA ILE A 93 2.80 14.93 -6.94
C ILE A 93 2.52 14.36 -8.33
N GLU A 94 1.38 14.76 -8.90
CA GLU A 94 1.02 14.50 -10.29
C GLU A 94 0.86 15.82 -11.06
N PRO A 95 0.94 15.82 -12.41
CA PRO A 95 0.76 17.02 -13.20
C PRO A 95 -0.62 17.67 -12.96
N THR A 96 -0.60 18.94 -12.56
CA THR A 96 -1.79 19.76 -12.33
C THR A 96 -1.52 21.17 -12.80
N ASP A 97 -2.56 21.89 -13.21
CA ASP A 97 -2.43 23.27 -13.66
C ASP A 97 -2.30 24.29 -12.50
N TYR A 98 -2.58 23.85 -11.27
CA TYR A 98 -2.50 24.67 -10.05
C TYR A 98 -2.15 23.85 -8.83
N ILE A 99 -1.62 24.51 -7.79
CA ILE A 99 -1.38 23.88 -6.47
C ILE A 99 -2.71 23.80 -5.73
N GLY A 100 -3.23 22.58 -5.57
CA GLY A 100 -4.47 22.32 -4.86
C GLY A 100 -4.34 22.52 -3.33
N THR A 101 -5.47 22.59 -2.64
CA THR A 101 -5.51 22.73 -1.17
C THR A 101 -4.80 21.57 -0.45
N GLY A 102 -4.89 20.36 -1.00
CA GLY A 102 -4.21 19.19 -0.45
C GLY A 102 -2.68 19.31 -0.54
N ASP A 103 -2.13 19.81 -1.65
CA ASP A 103 -0.68 20.00 -1.79
C ASP A 103 -0.19 21.16 -0.91
N ARG A 104 -0.98 22.24 -0.74
CA ARG A 104 -0.67 23.34 0.19
C ARG A 104 -0.58 22.84 1.63
N HIS A 105 -1.55 22.02 2.04
CA HIS A 105 -1.54 21.44 3.37
C HIS A 105 -0.34 20.51 3.61
N ILE A 106 0.06 19.72 2.60
CA ILE A 106 1.28 18.91 2.69
C ILE A 106 2.51 19.81 2.79
N ALA A 107 2.59 20.89 1.99
CA ALA A 107 3.71 21.84 2.08
C ALA A 107 3.81 22.46 3.48
N GLU A 108 2.67 22.90 4.05
CA GLU A 108 2.59 23.44 5.42
C GLU A 108 3.10 22.41 6.46
N LEU A 109 2.74 21.14 6.32
CA LEU A 109 3.20 20.07 7.20
C LEU A 109 4.71 19.86 7.08
N LEU A 110 5.27 19.87 5.87
CA LEU A 110 6.70 19.60 5.61
C LEU A 110 7.65 20.68 6.15
N ILE A 111 7.17 21.87 6.47
CA ILE A 111 7.97 22.96 7.04
C ILE A 111 7.84 23.06 8.56
N THR A 112 7.08 22.20 9.23
CA THR A 112 6.97 22.18 10.70
C THR A 112 8.32 21.85 11.35
N ASN A 113 8.53 22.30 12.59
CA ASN A 113 9.78 22.11 13.31
C ASN A 113 10.16 20.63 13.49
N GLU A 114 9.17 19.74 13.60
CA GLU A 114 9.36 18.29 13.77
C GLU A 114 9.94 17.62 12.53
N ILE A 115 9.65 18.15 11.33
CA ILE A 115 9.97 17.56 10.04
C ILE A 115 11.04 18.33 9.27
N LYS A 116 11.30 19.60 9.64
CA LYS A 116 12.15 20.53 8.90
C LYS A 116 13.55 19.98 8.59
N GLY A 117 14.16 19.25 9.52
CA GLY A 117 15.51 18.70 9.38
C GLY A 117 15.61 17.41 8.57
N ILE A 118 14.51 16.79 8.19
CA ILE A 118 14.49 15.54 7.43
C ILE A 118 14.67 15.85 5.94
N PRO A 119 15.56 15.16 5.21
CA PRO A 119 15.72 15.34 3.76
C PRO A 119 14.42 15.11 3.01
N LYS A 120 14.16 15.91 1.96
CA LYS A 120 12.92 15.91 1.19
C LYS A 120 13.20 15.87 -0.30
N VAL A 121 12.55 14.93 -1.00
CA VAL A 121 12.61 14.84 -2.45
C VAL A 121 11.21 15.08 -3.03
N LEU A 122 11.10 16.02 -3.93
CA LEU A 122 9.89 16.21 -4.73
C LEU A 122 9.89 15.21 -5.88
N VAL A 123 8.96 14.26 -5.85
CA VAL A 123 8.81 13.25 -6.90
C VAL A 123 7.63 13.61 -7.79
N ILE A 124 7.91 14.06 -9.01
CA ILE A 124 6.88 14.40 -9.99
C ILE A 124 6.54 13.15 -10.80
N ASN A 125 5.44 12.50 -10.43
CA ASN A 125 5.00 11.27 -11.09
C ASN A 125 4.11 11.53 -12.30
N LYS A 126 3.83 10.50 -13.10
CA LYS A 126 3.00 10.54 -14.32
C LYS A 126 3.54 11.48 -15.39
N THR A 127 4.85 11.62 -15.51
CA THR A 127 5.49 12.48 -16.52
C THR A 127 5.24 12.01 -17.95
N ASP A 128 4.82 10.76 -18.12
CA ASP A 128 4.37 10.18 -19.39
C ASP A 128 3.07 10.82 -19.93
N THR A 129 2.40 11.65 -19.15
CA THR A 129 1.14 12.32 -19.53
C THR A 129 1.31 13.79 -19.94
N ILE A 130 2.53 14.34 -19.85
CA ILE A 130 2.81 15.76 -20.11
C ILE A 130 4.04 15.94 -20.99
N THR A 131 4.15 17.15 -21.58
CA THR A 131 5.33 17.57 -22.34
C THR A 131 6.45 18.06 -21.42
N LYS A 132 7.67 18.21 -21.97
CA LYS A 132 8.82 18.73 -21.22
C LYS A 132 8.63 20.16 -20.73
N GLU A 133 7.98 20.99 -21.54
CA GLU A 133 7.68 22.39 -21.21
C GLU A 133 6.75 22.46 -19.99
N LYS A 134 5.68 21.66 -19.99
CA LYS A 134 4.76 21.55 -18.85
C LYS A 134 5.45 21.01 -17.59
N LEU A 135 6.41 20.11 -17.73
CA LEU A 135 7.21 19.62 -16.62
C LEU A 135 8.05 20.74 -15.98
N VAL A 136 8.69 21.58 -16.79
CA VAL A 136 9.48 22.73 -16.30
C VAL A 136 8.58 23.72 -15.56
N GLU A 137 7.40 24.04 -16.11
CA GLU A 137 6.42 24.89 -15.43
C GLU A 137 5.98 24.33 -14.07
N LEU A 138 5.76 23.01 -14.01
CA LEU A 138 5.37 22.33 -12.79
C LEU A 138 6.49 22.36 -11.73
N ILE A 139 7.73 22.11 -12.12
CA ILE A 139 8.91 22.25 -11.25
C ILE A 139 8.99 23.67 -10.67
N ASN A 140 8.90 24.70 -11.53
CA ASN A 140 8.96 26.08 -11.08
C ASN A 140 7.83 26.47 -10.11
N ARG A 141 6.68 25.81 -10.21
CA ARG A 141 5.53 26.05 -9.33
C ARG A 141 5.70 25.44 -7.94
N TYR A 142 6.39 24.30 -7.83
CA TYR A 142 6.48 23.55 -6.59
C TYR A 142 7.81 23.76 -5.85
N LYS A 143 8.91 24.08 -6.54
CA LYS A 143 10.27 24.15 -5.98
C LYS A 143 10.42 25.06 -4.76
N ASP A 144 9.59 26.12 -4.69
CA ASP A 144 9.66 27.13 -3.63
C ASP A 144 8.67 26.87 -2.47
N LEU A 145 7.96 25.73 -2.47
CA LEU A 145 7.01 25.40 -1.40
C LEU A 145 7.67 24.89 -0.12
N CYS A 146 8.80 24.22 -0.25
CA CYS A 146 9.67 23.85 0.86
C CYS A 146 11.09 23.61 0.34
N ASP A 147 12.07 23.50 1.25
CA ASP A 147 13.46 23.20 0.89
C ASP A 147 13.55 21.73 0.47
N PHE A 148 13.70 21.48 -0.83
CA PHE A 148 13.90 20.15 -1.39
C PHE A 148 15.40 19.89 -1.60
N ASP A 149 15.87 18.71 -1.20
CA ASP A 149 17.23 18.24 -1.47
C ASP A 149 17.39 17.77 -2.92
N ASP A 150 16.30 17.34 -3.55
CA ASP A 150 16.27 16.97 -4.97
C ASP A 150 14.85 17.01 -5.55
N ILE A 151 14.75 17.08 -6.89
CA ILE A 151 13.49 17.03 -7.63
C ILE A 151 13.61 15.99 -8.75
N VAL A 152 12.87 14.89 -8.65
CA VAL A 152 12.98 13.76 -9.57
C VAL A 152 11.68 13.54 -10.34
N PRO A 153 11.63 13.85 -11.64
CA PRO A 153 10.49 13.52 -12.48
C PRO A 153 10.51 12.04 -12.89
N ILE A 154 9.40 11.34 -12.70
CA ILE A 154 9.27 9.91 -12.95
C ILE A 154 7.96 9.55 -13.66
N SER A 155 7.91 8.35 -14.22
CA SER A 155 6.66 7.64 -14.47
C SER A 155 6.71 6.28 -13.77
N ALA A 156 6.03 6.17 -12.63
CA ALA A 156 5.92 4.90 -11.90
C ALA A 156 5.25 3.81 -12.74
N LEU A 157 4.35 4.18 -13.66
CA LEU A 157 3.68 3.25 -14.56
C LEU A 157 4.62 2.71 -15.64
N LYS A 158 5.48 3.56 -16.23
CA LYS A 158 6.39 3.22 -17.33
C LYS A 158 7.80 2.82 -16.85
N GLY A 159 8.15 3.09 -15.58
CA GLY A 159 9.49 2.88 -15.04
C GLY A 159 10.51 3.95 -15.47
N THR A 160 10.03 5.10 -15.95
CA THR A 160 10.92 6.19 -16.37
C THR A 160 11.59 6.81 -15.14
N ASN A 161 12.93 6.99 -15.17
CA ASN A 161 13.77 7.56 -14.13
C ASN A 161 13.75 6.81 -12.78
N GLU A 162 13.33 5.55 -12.75
CA GLU A 162 13.31 4.71 -11.54
C GLU A 162 14.72 4.59 -10.93
N ASN A 163 15.73 4.31 -11.76
CA ASN A 163 17.11 4.17 -11.29
C ASN A 163 17.68 5.49 -10.74
N GLU A 164 17.30 6.63 -11.33
CA GLU A 164 17.72 7.94 -10.81
C GLU A 164 17.11 8.21 -9.44
N LEU A 165 15.83 7.89 -9.26
CA LEU A 165 15.18 8.00 -7.97
C LEU A 165 15.86 7.10 -6.91
N LYS A 166 16.21 5.85 -7.26
CA LYS A 166 16.95 4.94 -6.34
C LYS A 166 18.29 5.54 -5.91
N LYS A 167 19.07 6.10 -6.85
CA LYS A 167 20.34 6.77 -6.54
C LYS A 167 20.15 7.95 -5.58
N VAL A 168 19.14 8.80 -5.83
CA VAL A 168 18.84 9.94 -4.94
C VAL A 168 18.46 9.44 -3.54
N ILE A 169 17.65 8.38 -3.44
CA ILE A 169 17.27 7.78 -2.15
C ILE A 169 18.52 7.33 -1.38
N PHE A 170 19.35 6.47 -1.97
CA PHE A 170 20.55 5.96 -1.28
C PHE A 170 21.61 7.05 -1.01
N LYS A 171 21.67 8.09 -1.82
CA LYS A 171 22.53 9.26 -1.55
C LYS A 171 22.10 10.00 -0.28
N LEU A 172 20.80 10.13 -0.04
CA LEU A 172 20.24 10.93 1.07
C LEU A 172 20.03 10.12 2.35
N LEU A 173 19.91 8.80 2.28
CA LEU A 173 19.79 7.95 3.47
C LEU A 173 21.04 7.99 4.33
N PRO A 174 20.92 7.88 5.66
CA PRO A 174 22.05 7.79 6.58
C PRO A 174 22.82 6.48 6.42
N GLU A 175 24.01 6.45 6.96
CA GLU A 175 24.74 5.20 7.19
C GLU A 175 24.07 4.42 8.31
N GLY A 176 23.83 3.12 8.09
CA GLY A 176 23.11 2.30 9.05
C GLY A 176 23.24 0.80 8.78
N PRO A 177 22.78 -0.04 9.71
CA PRO A 177 22.80 -1.50 9.57
C PRO A 177 21.70 -1.96 8.62
N MET A 178 21.76 -3.21 8.20
CA MET A 178 20.63 -3.91 7.59
C MET A 178 19.57 -4.18 8.67
N TYR A 179 18.34 -3.71 8.48
CA TYR A 179 17.24 -3.85 9.44
C TYR A 179 16.43 -5.13 9.24
N TYR A 180 16.36 -5.62 8.00
CA TYR A 180 15.59 -6.79 7.57
C TYR A 180 16.48 -7.71 6.76
N ASP A 181 16.14 -9.00 6.70
CA ASP A 181 16.86 -9.95 5.86
C ASP A 181 16.83 -9.56 4.39
N GLU A 182 17.85 -9.96 3.61
CA GLU A 182 18.08 -9.48 2.24
C GLU A 182 16.91 -9.80 1.29
N ASP A 183 16.26 -10.93 1.50
CA ASP A 183 15.13 -11.43 0.70
C ASP A 183 13.76 -10.98 1.22
N GLU A 184 13.72 -10.27 2.35
CA GLU A 184 12.47 -9.78 2.93
C GLU A 184 11.96 -8.54 2.19
N LEU A 185 10.76 -8.65 1.62
CA LEU A 185 10.14 -7.57 0.83
C LEU A 185 9.11 -6.75 1.63
N THR A 186 8.61 -7.26 2.74
CA THR A 186 7.62 -6.61 3.60
C THR A 186 7.51 -7.27 4.96
N ASP A 187 7.27 -6.50 5.99
CA ASP A 187 6.95 -6.98 7.34
C ASP A 187 5.44 -7.27 7.54
N GLN A 188 4.64 -7.13 6.48
CA GLN A 188 3.20 -7.35 6.58
C GLN A 188 2.87 -8.84 6.68
N PRO A 189 2.06 -9.26 7.66
CA PRO A 189 1.57 -10.64 7.70
C PRO A 189 0.79 -11.00 6.43
N GLU A 190 1.00 -12.20 5.88
CA GLU A 190 0.28 -12.70 4.70
C GLU A 190 -1.24 -12.53 4.79
N ARG A 191 -1.77 -12.74 5.99
CA ARG A 191 -3.20 -12.53 6.30
C ARG A 191 -3.66 -11.11 5.98
N GLN A 192 -2.86 -10.10 6.29
CA GLN A 192 -3.17 -8.71 6.02
C GLN A 192 -3.07 -8.40 4.53
N ILE A 193 -2.07 -8.95 3.86
CA ILE A 193 -1.90 -8.82 2.41
C ILE A 193 -3.11 -9.40 1.68
N VAL A 194 -3.58 -10.59 2.07
CA VAL A 194 -4.79 -11.20 1.49
C VAL A 194 -6.03 -10.35 1.74
N ALA A 195 -6.20 -9.79 2.96
CA ALA A 195 -7.32 -8.90 3.26
C ALA A 195 -7.32 -7.66 2.36
N GLU A 196 -6.15 -7.03 2.17
CA GLU A 196 -6.00 -5.88 1.30
C GLU A 196 -6.23 -6.22 -0.18
N LEU A 197 -5.78 -7.36 -0.67
CA LEU A 197 -6.09 -7.83 -2.03
C LEU A 197 -7.60 -7.99 -2.25
N ILE A 198 -8.32 -8.57 -1.28
CA ILE A 198 -9.79 -8.68 -1.34
C ILE A 198 -10.42 -7.29 -1.37
N ARG A 199 -9.93 -6.36 -0.53
CA ARG A 199 -10.40 -4.98 -0.48
C ARG A 199 -10.14 -4.25 -1.80
N GLU A 200 -8.98 -4.43 -2.42
CA GLU A 200 -8.67 -3.86 -3.75
C GLU A 200 -9.66 -4.32 -4.82
N LYS A 201 -9.94 -5.64 -4.89
CA LYS A 201 -10.87 -6.17 -5.89
C LYS A 201 -12.30 -5.67 -5.65
N ALA A 202 -12.69 -5.52 -4.39
CA ALA A 202 -13.95 -4.89 -4.04
C ALA A 202 -13.97 -3.40 -4.45
N LEU A 203 -12.93 -2.62 -4.13
CA LEU A 203 -12.79 -1.22 -4.56
C LEU A 203 -12.92 -1.05 -6.09
N ARG A 204 -12.28 -1.94 -6.87
CA ARG A 204 -12.31 -1.88 -8.33
C ARG A 204 -13.64 -2.34 -8.93
N SER A 205 -14.36 -3.20 -8.24
CA SER A 205 -15.61 -3.82 -8.75
C SER A 205 -16.87 -3.08 -8.34
N LEU A 206 -16.81 -2.28 -7.28
CA LEU A 206 -17.94 -1.54 -6.72
C LEU A 206 -17.87 -0.07 -7.14
N SER A 207 -19.02 0.60 -7.22
CA SER A 207 -19.14 2.03 -7.59
C SER A 207 -19.69 2.86 -6.44
N ASP A 208 -19.75 4.17 -6.67
CA ASP A 208 -20.30 5.18 -5.78
C ASP A 208 -19.63 5.20 -4.39
N GLU A 209 -20.37 5.39 -3.32
CA GLU A 209 -19.88 5.50 -1.94
C GLU A 209 -19.56 4.14 -1.28
N ILE A 210 -19.98 3.01 -1.87
CA ILE A 210 -19.84 1.68 -1.28
C ILE A 210 -18.39 1.32 -0.99
N PRO A 211 -17.44 1.55 -1.93
CA PRO A 211 -16.04 1.20 -1.73
C PRO A 211 -15.42 1.86 -0.50
N HIS A 212 -15.85 3.07 -0.15
CA HIS A 212 -15.31 3.81 0.98
C HIS A 212 -15.79 3.29 2.34
N GLY A 213 -16.94 2.60 2.36
CA GLY A 213 -17.57 2.05 3.56
C GLY A 213 -17.30 0.56 3.80
N ILE A 214 -16.28 -0.05 3.17
CA ILE A 214 -15.98 -1.47 3.36
C ILE A 214 -14.67 -1.67 4.15
N ALA A 215 -14.66 -2.75 4.95
CA ALA A 215 -13.45 -3.37 5.49
C ALA A 215 -13.42 -4.85 5.15
N VAL A 216 -12.28 -5.50 5.30
CA VAL A 216 -12.13 -6.95 5.11
C VAL A 216 -11.49 -7.54 6.36
N ALA A 217 -12.15 -8.53 6.93
CA ALA A 217 -11.62 -9.32 8.04
C ALA A 217 -11.34 -10.75 7.57
N ILE A 218 -10.14 -11.27 7.85
CA ILE A 218 -9.83 -12.67 7.66
C ILE A 218 -10.24 -13.42 8.93
N GLU A 219 -11.31 -14.19 8.87
CA GLU A 219 -11.80 -14.97 10.01
C GLU A 219 -10.91 -16.21 10.24
N LYS A 220 -10.48 -16.83 9.14
CA LYS A 220 -9.65 -18.03 9.16
C LYS A 220 -8.65 -18.01 8.01
N MET A 221 -7.41 -18.38 8.30
CA MET A 221 -6.37 -18.69 7.32
C MET A 221 -5.57 -19.87 7.87
N LYS A 222 -5.70 -21.02 7.22
CA LYS A 222 -5.07 -22.27 7.69
C LYS A 222 -4.55 -23.06 6.50
N GLU A 223 -3.29 -23.44 6.58
CA GLU A 223 -2.71 -24.40 5.65
C GLU A 223 -3.31 -25.78 5.86
N ARG A 224 -3.64 -26.47 4.77
CA ARG A 224 -4.08 -27.87 4.83
C ARG A 224 -2.87 -28.76 5.09
N PRO A 225 -3.01 -29.77 5.97
CA PRO A 225 -1.94 -30.73 6.17
C PRO A 225 -1.53 -31.39 4.85
N HIS A 226 -0.24 -31.43 4.58
CA HIS A 226 0.29 -32.17 3.44
C HIS A 226 -0.04 -33.67 3.60
N ASN A 227 -0.76 -34.25 2.63
CA ASN A 227 -1.01 -35.69 2.59
C ASN A 227 -0.13 -36.31 1.49
N PRO A 228 1.00 -36.91 1.82
CA PRO A 228 1.92 -37.49 0.82
C PRO A 228 1.31 -38.65 0.02
N ARG A 229 0.12 -39.15 0.39
CA ARG A 229 -0.55 -40.28 -0.28
C ARG A 229 -1.32 -39.90 -1.56
N THR A 230 -1.40 -38.63 -1.92
CA THR A 230 -2.13 -38.17 -3.11
C THR A 230 -1.29 -38.07 -4.38
N VAL A 231 0.00 -38.35 -4.32
CA VAL A 231 0.88 -38.40 -5.50
C VAL A 231 0.96 -39.83 -6.02
N ASN A 232 -0.03 -40.24 -6.82
CA ASN A 232 -0.04 -41.53 -7.54
C ASN A 232 0.88 -41.50 -8.76
N THR A 233 2.19 -41.38 -8.55
CA THR A 233 3.19 -41.62 -9.61
C THR A 233 4.26 -42.61 -9.12
N PRO A 234 4.57 -43.67 -9.90
CA PRO A 234 5.42 -44.77 -9.47
C PRO A 234 6.92 -44.44 -9.19
N ASN A 235 7.37 -43.19 -9.46
CA ASN A 235 8.77 -42.76 -9.29
C ASN A 235 8.99 -41.66 -8.23
N ALA A 236 8.04 -41.48 -7.28
CA ALA A 236 7.98 -40.34 -6.40
C ALA A 236 8.92 -40.38 -5.15
N LYS A 237 9.79 -41.40 -4.98
CA LYS A 237 10.60 -41.50 -3.74
C LYS A 237 11.71 -40.48 -3.58
N ASN A 238 12.13 -39.78 -4.66
CA ASN A 238 13.19 -38.76 -4.60
C ASN A 238 12.77 -37.34 -5.10
N GLN A 239 11.51 -37.15 -5.54
CA GLN A 239 10.99 -35.86 -6.02
C GLN A 239 9.95 -35.21 -5.09
N ALA A 240 9.60 -35.85 -3.99
CA ALA A 240 8.45 -35.47 -3.15
C ALA A 240 8.54 -34.12 -2.44
N PHE A 241 9.70 -33.46 -2.44
CA PHE A 241 9.88 -32.12 -1.84
C PHE A 241 10.04 -30.99 -2.86
N ALA A 242 10.28 -31.29 -4.14
CA ALA A 242 10.54 -30.27 -5.17
C ALA A 242 9.26 -29.63 -5.74
N ASP A 243 8.09 -30.28 -5.60
CA ASP A 243 6.81 -29.86 -6.21
C ASP A 243 5.67 -29.61 -5.20
N TYR A 244 6.00 -29.39 -3.90
CA TYR A 244 4.97 -29.10 -2.91
C TYR A 244 4.48 -27.66 -3.04
N THR A 245 3.24 -27.47 -3.51
CA THR A 245 2.55 -26.18 -3.47
C THR A 245 1.62 -26.16 -2.26
N PRO A 246 1.86 -25.27 -1.27
CA PRO A 246 0.98 -25.13 -0.11
C PRO A 246 -0.48 -24.88 -0.52
N PHE A 247 -1.42 -25.36 0.27
CA PHE A 247 -2.85 -25.14 0.03
C PHE A 247 -3.52 -24.54 1.26
N TYR A 248 -4.06 -23.34 1.13
CA TYR A 248 -4.71 -22.63 2.23
C TYR A 248 -6.22 -22.64 2.12
N ASP A 249 -6.90 -22.87 3.24
CA ASP A 249 -8.32 -22.56 3.43
C ASP A 249 -8.43 -21.17 4.07
N ILE A 250 -9.04 -20.24 3.35
CA ILE A 250 -9.22 -18.85 3.78
C ILE A 250 -10.71 -18.52 3.81
N GLU A 251 -11.18 -18.06 4.98
CA GLU A 251 -12.52 -17.50 5.16
C GLU A 251 -12.41 -16.02 5.50
N ALA A 252 -13.02 -15.17 4.69
CA ALA A 252 -12.95 -13.72 4.84
C ALA A 252 -14.34 -13.08 4.76
N THR A 253 -14.53 -12.01 5.51
CA THR A 253 -15.77 -11.24 5.57
C THR A 253 -15.53 -9.84 5.03
N ILE A 254 -16.28 -9.44 3.99
CA ILE A 254 -16.39 -8.05 3.58
C ILE A 254 -17.43 -7.39 4.47
N VAL A 255 -16.99 -6.40 5.25
CA VAL A 255 -17.85 -5.64 6.15
C VAL A 255 -18.32 -4.38 5.44
N CYS A 256 -19.59 -4.03 5.55
CA CYS A 256 -20.20 -2.81 5.02
C CYS A 256 -21.13 -2.16 6.05
N GLU A 257 -21.54 -0.91 5.84
CA GLU A 257 -22.31 -0.15 6.83
C GLU A 257 -23.82 -0.32 6.70
N ARG A 258 -24.33 -0.69 5.51
CA ARG A 258 -25.78 -0.71 5.21
C ARG A 258 -26.20 -1.99 4.50
N ASP A 259 -27.44 -2.41 4.73
CA ASP A 259 -28.02 -3.57 4.05
C ASP A 259 -28.10 -3.39 2.53
N SER A 260 -28.39 -2.17 2.05
CA SER A 260 -28.34 -1.83 0.63
C SER A 260 -26.95 -2.10 0.02
N HIS A 261 -25.88 -1.77 0.73
CA HIS A 261 -24.49 -2.04 0.31
C HIS A 261 -24.23 -3.55 0.24
N LYS A 262 -24.71 -4.29 1.25
CA LYS A 262 -24.59 -5.77 1.27
C LYS A 262 -25.20 -6.40 0.01
N GLY A 263 -26.40 -5.96 -0.38
CA GLY A 263 -27.05 -6.45 -1.59
C GLY A 263 -26.22 -6.22 -2.86
N ILE A 264 -25.61 -5.03 -3.00
CA ILE A 264 -24.77 -4.68 -4.14
C ILE A 264 -23.45 -5.46 -4.15
N ILE A 265 -22.82 -5.64 -2.97
CA ILE A 265 -21.57 -6.41 -2.84
C ILE A 265 -21.80 -7.88 -3.19
N ILE A 266 -22.93 -8.45 -2.83
CA ILE A 266 -23.30 -9.82 -3.19
C ILE A 266 -23.63 -9.89 -4.69
N GLY A 267 -24.44 -8.94 -5.19
CA GLY A 267 -24.92 -8.90 -6.56
C GLY A 267 -25.98 -9.95 -6.87
N LYS A 268 -26.54 -9.89 -8.08
CA LYS A 268 -27.58 -10.83 -8.52
C LYS A 268 -27.04 -12.28 -8.46
N GLN A 269 -27.70 -13.14 -7.71
CA GLN A 269 -27.30 -14.55 -7.50
C GLN A 269 -25.83 -14.73 -7.03
N GLY A 270 -25.27 -13.74 -6.32
CA GLY A 270 -23.89 -13.81 -5.83
C GLY A 270 -22.80 -13.49 -6.88
N ALA A 271 -23.18 -13.01 -8.06
CA ALA A 271 -22.25 -12.81 -9.18
C ALA A 271 -21.13 -11.81 -8.87
N MET A 272 -21.44 -10.71 -8.16
CA MET A 272 -20.42 -9.70 -7.81
C MET A 272 -19.44 -10.25 -6.76
N LEU A 273 -19.93 -10.89 -5.72
CA LEU A 273 -19.09 -11.52 -4.69
C LEU A 273 -18.19 -12.61 -5.28
N LYS A 274 -18.72 -13.42 -6.19
CA LYS A 274 -17.95 -14.44 -6.94
C LYS A 274 -16.84 -13.79 -7.79
N LYS A 275 -17.14 -12.69 -8.49
CA LYS A 275 -16.15 -11.92 -9.28
C LYS A 275 -15.02 -11.41 -8.40
N ILE A 276 -15.35 -10.77 -7.27
CA ILE A 276 -14.38 -10.28 -6.30
C ILE A 276 -13.53 -11.44 -5.77
N GLY A 277 -14.14 -12.53 -5.32
CA GLY A 277 -13.46 -13.70 -4.76
C GLY A 277 -12.53 -14.37 -5.75
N THR A 278 -12.95 -14.57 -7.00
CA THR A 278 -12.11 -15.16 -8.04
C THR A 278 -10.88 -14.31 -8.34
N ALA A 279 -11.08 -13.00 -8.52
CA ALA A 279 -9.96 -12.08 -8.81
C ALA A 279 -8.99 -11.99 -7.63
N SER A 280 -9.50 -11.96 -6.40
CA SER A 280 -8.66 -11.94 -5.18
C SER A 280 -7.86 -13.22 -5.02
N ARG A 281 -8.49 -14.39 -5.24
CA ARG A 281 -7.84 -15.68 -5.13
C ARG A 281 -6.67 -15.81 -6.11
N ILE A 282 -6.89 -15.51 -7.39
CA ILE A 282 -5.86 -15.63 -8.43
C ILE A 282 -4.63 -14.78 -8.07
N GLU A 283 -4.84 -13.57 -7.60
CA GLU A 283 -3.72 -12.68 -7.27
C GLU A 283 -3.02 -13.08 -5.97
N ALA A 284 -3.77 -13.53 -4.96
CA ALA A 284 -3.20 -14.04 -3.72
C ALA A 284 -2.39 -15.33 -3.95
N GLU A 285 -2.87 -16.25 -4.81
CA GLU A 285 -2.15 -17.45 -5.21
C GLU A 285 -0.82 -17.12 -5.91
N ALA A 286 -0.84 -16.12 -6.80
CA ALA A 286 0.36 -15.68 -7.52
C ALA A 286 1.38 -15.01 -6.58
N LEU A 287 0.90 -14.24 -5.59
CA LEU A 287 1.77 -13.54 -4.65
C LEU A 287 2.41 -14.46 -3.62
N LEU A 288 1.61 -15.39 -3.06
CA LEU A 288 2.04 -16.27 -1.97
C LEU A 288 2.64 -17.60 -2.48
N GLY A 289 2.67 -17.84 -3.79
CA GLY A 289 3.18 -19.10 -4.36
C GLY A 289 2.42 -20.35 -3.89
N CYS A 290 1.13 -20.22 -3.58
CA CYS A 290 0.31 -21.27 -2.99
C CYS A 290 -1.02 -21.45 -3.75
N ARG A 291 -1.80 -22.47 -3.39
CA ARG A 291 -3.20 -22.62 -3.80
C ARG A 291 -4.14 -22.17 -2.69
N ILE A 292 -5.26 -21.54 -3.04
CA ILE A 292 -6.20 -20.99 -2.08
C ILE A 292 -7.63 -21.42 -2.36
N ASN A 293 -8.30 -21.98 -1.34
CA ASN A 293 -9.74 -22.11 -1.29
C ASN A 293 -10.31 -20.91 -0.53
N LEU A 294 -10.76 -19.88 -1.26
CA LEU A 294 -11.26 -18.65 -0.68
C LEU A 294 -12.79 -18.67 -0.56
N LYS A 295 -13.30 -18.52 0.67
CA LYS A 295 -14.72 -18.30 0.96
C LYS A 295 -14.94 -16.88 1.41
N LEU A 296 -15.82 -16.14 0.72
CA LEU A 296 -16.17 -14.76 1.05
C LEU A 296 -17.58 -14.67 1.61
N PHE A 297 -17.70 -13.90 2.69
CA PHE A 297 -18.97 -13.54 3.31
C PHE A 297 -19.16 -12.02 3.29
N VAL A 298 -20.39 -11.55 3.46
CA VAL A 298 -20.71 -10.12 3.57
C VAL A 298 -21.51 -9.89 4.84
N LYS A 299 -21.03 -8.96 5.68
CA LYS A 299 -21.65 -8.63 6.98
C LYS A 299 -21.90 -7.13 7.08
N VAL A 300 -23.07 -6.77 7.61
CA VAL A 300 -23.39 -5.36 7.93
C VAL A 300 -22.95 -5.05 9.35
N LYS A 301 -22.18 -3.97 9.50
CA LYS A 301 -21.82 -3.34 10.79
C LYS A 301 -21.99 -1.85 10.64
N LYS A 302 -23.07 -1.33 11.21
CA LYS A 302 -23.38 0.10 11.19
C LYS A 302 -22.26 0.88 11.89
N ASP A 303 -21.93 2.03 11.34
CA ASP A 303 -21.00 3.02 11.89
C ASP A 303 -19.63 2.44 12.31
N TRP A 304 -19.18 1.37 11.64
CA TRP A 304 -17.92 0.70 11.98
C TRP A 304 -16.70 1.64 11.85
N ARG A 305 -16.77 2.66 10.97
CA ARG A 305 -15.71 3.65 10.77
C ARG A 305 -15.55 4.63 11.93
N ASP A 306 -16.54 4.70 12.80
CA ASP A 306 -16.59 5.59 13.96
C ASP A 306 -16.48 4.82 15.30
N SER A 307 -16.31 3.50 15.26
CA SER A 307 -16.14 2.61 16.40
C SER A 307 -14.68 2.20 16.58
N ALA A 308 -13.98 2.70 17.60
CA ALA A 308 -12.59 2.32 17.91
C ALA A 308 -12.44 0.80 18.09
N PHE A 309 -13.39 0.14 18.76
CA PHE A 309 -13.40 -1.31 18.93
C PHE A 309 -13.46 -2.07 17.60
N LEU A 310 -14.34 -1.66 16.67
CA LEU A 310 -14.44 -2.31 15.35
C LEU A 310 -13.23 -2.00 14.48
N LEU A 311 -12.69 -0.78 14.54
CA LEU A 311 -11.48 -0.41 13.84
C LEU A 311 -10.32 -1.32 14.25
N LYS A 312 -10.09 -1.49 15.55
CA LYS A 312 -9.06 -2.40 16.08
C LYS A 312 -9.25 -3.84 15.60
N ASN A 313 -10.48 -4.34 15.59
CA ASN A 313 -10.81 -5.69 15.11
C ASN A 313 -10.56 -5.88 13.61
N TYR A 314 -10.57 -4.81 12.83
CA TYR A 314 -10.29 -4.84 11.38
C TYR A 314 -8.85 -4.47 11.03
N GLY A 315 -7.95 -4.43 12.03
CA GLY A 315 -6.53 -4.20 11.83
C GLY A 315 -6.12 -2.72 11.74
N TYR A 316 -6.99 -1.80 12.17
CA TYR A 316 -6.64 -0.39 12.33
C TYR A 316 -6.27 -0.15 13.80
N ASP A 317 -5.01 0.12 14.06
CA ASP A 317 -4.51 0.32 15.43
C ASP A 317 -4.82 1.76 15.89
N VAL A 318 -6.07 1.96 16.26
CA VAL A 318 -6.54 3.23 16.86
C VAL A 318 -6.20 3.17 18.33
N GLU A 319 -5.32 4.06 18.80
CA GLU A 319 -5.14 4.25 20.24
C GLU A 319 -6.52 4.61 20.83
N SER A 320 -6.96 3.84 21.81
CA SER A 320 -8.12 4.22 22.64
C SER A 320 -7.71 5.45 23.42
N ASP A 321 -8.45 6.56 23.25
CA ASP A 321 -8.43 7.66 24.21
C ASP A 321 -8.80 7.07 25.57
N GLU A 322 -7.82 6.76 26.44
CA GLU A 322 -7.98 6.57 27.87
C GLU A 322 -7.80 7.91 28.59
#